data_8dc0960b417e06bcb58976fe01112d1f
#
_entry.id   8dc0960b417e06bcb58976fe01112d1f
#
_cell.length_a   1.000
_cell.length_b   1.000
_cell.length_c   1.000
_cell.angle_alpha   90.00
_cell.angle_beta   90.00
_cell.angle_gamma   90.00
#
_symmetry.space_group_name_H-M   'P 1'
#
loop_
_entity.id
_entity.type
_entity.pdbx_description
1 polymer ?
#
loop_
_entity_poly.entity_id
_entity_poly.type
_entity_poly.pdbx_seq_one_letter_code
_entity_poly.pdbx_strand_id
1 'polypeptide(L)'
;LPVLGSREALFSLAQVVVNPRAFADSAEGVEPVVVCPNPFYQIYEGAAYLSGAQPWFAPSDPKRNFAVDWASVPQAIWQRTQLLFTCSPGNPTGAVMPLDEWKMLFELSDQYGFVIASDECYSEIYFRDEAPLGGLEAAAKLGRTDFKNLIALTSLSKRSNVPGLRSGFVAGDAALIKAFTLYRTYHGSAMSPVIQSASAAAWLDEPHVIDNREQYRAKFAAVTPILAEVMNVALPDAGFYLWAEVPEKF
;
A
#
# COMPACT_ATOMS: atom_id res chain seq x y z
N LEU A 1 6.71 0.02 14.50
CA LEU A 1 7.50 -1.21 14.50
C LEU A 1 8.47 -1.20 13.31
N PRO A 2 9.81 -1.26 13.51
CA PRO A 2 10.78 -1.39 12.43
C PRO A 2 10.64 -2.72 11.69
N VAL A 3 10.82 -2.69 10.34
CA VAL A 3 10.70 -3.88 9.47
C VAL A 3 11.80 -3.91 8.41
N LEU A 4 12.07 -5.09 7.82
CA LEU A 4 13.07 -5.28 6.76
C LEU A 4 12.58 -4.78 5.39
N GLY A 5 12.10 -3.53 5.35
CA GLY A 5 11.40 -2.93 4.24
C GLY A 5 9.94 -3.38 4.17
N SER A 6 9.12 -2.64 3.41
CA SER A 6 7.68 -2.88 3.35
C SER A 6 7.30 -4.22 2.71
N ARG A 7 8.09 -4.74 1.76
CA ARG A 7 7.78 -6.00 1.08
C ARG A 7 7.64 -7.17 2.07
N GLU A 8 8.60 -7.34 2.97
CA GLU A 8 8.55 -8.37 4.01
C GLU A 8 7.35 -8.14 4.93
N ALA A 9 7.12 -6.88 5.33
CA ALA A 9 6.05 -6.54 6.24
C ALA A 9 4.66 -6.76 5.63
N LEU A 10 4.43 -6.39 4.37
CA LEU A 10 3.18 -6.63 3.64
C LEU A 10 2.86 -8.13 3.57
N PHE A 11 3.89 -8.93 3.25
CA PHE A 11 3.76 -10.38 3.16
C PHE A 11 3.43 -11.01 4.52
N SER A 12 4.18 -10.66 5.55
CA SER A 12 4.02 -11.25 6.87
C SER A 12 2.78 -10.75 7.63
N LEU A 13 2.33 -9.52 7.36
CA LEU A 13 1.10 -8.98 7.93
C LEU A 13 -0.13 -9.84 7.55
N ALA A 14 -0.21 -10.31 6.31
CA ALA A 14 -1.31 -11.16 5.89
C ALA A 14 -1.40 -12.46 6.74
N GLN A 15 -0.26 -13.02 7.14
CA GLN A 15 -0.24 -14.20 8.00
C GLN A 15 -0.65 -13.92 9.45
N VAL A 16 -0.60 -12.66 9.87
CA VAL A 16 -1.09 -12.23 11.20
C VAL A 16 -2.59 -11.96 11.19
N VAL A 17 -3.07 -11.39 10.09
CA VAL A 17 -4.46 -10.92 9.97
C VAL A 17 -5.41 -12.01 9.49
N VAL A 18 -4.98 -12.82 8.50
CA VAL A 18 -5.82 -13.84 7.90
C VAL A 18 -5.94 -15.05 8.81
N ASN A 19 -7.17 -15.41 9.14
CA ASN A 19 -7.51 -16.70 9.76
C ASN A 19 -8.07 -17.64 8.67
N PRO A 20 -7.26 -18.59 8.17
CA PRO A 20 -7.70 -19.49 7.09
C PRO A 20 -8.82 -20.44 7.53
N ARG A 21 -9.09 -20.56 8.84
CA ARG A 21 -10.16 -21.40 9.40
C ARG A 21 -11.42 -20.62 9.75
N ALA A 22 -11.49 -19.32 9.45
CA ALA A 22 -12.64 -18.49 9.82
C ALA A 22 -13.99 -19.03 9.30
N PHE A 23 -13.95 -19.79 8.20
CA PHE A 23 -15.14 -20.35 7.54
C PHE A 23 -15.12 -21.89 7.50
N ALA A 24 -14.33 -22.55 8.36
CA ALA A 24 -14.18 -24.02 8.34
C ALA A 24 -15.51 -24.77 8.58
N ASP A 25 -16.43 -24.17 9.31
CA ASP A 25 -17.75 -24.74 9.61
C ASP A 25 -18.83 -24.33 8.58
N SER A 26 -18.46 -23.54 7.57
CA SER A 26 -19.38 -23.17 6.49
C SER A 26 -19.57 -24.36 5.54
N ALA A 27 -20.79 -24.56 5.05
CA ALA A 27 -21.03 -25.54 4.01
C ALA A 27 -20.19 -25.18 2.77
N GLU A 28 -19.41 -26.16 2.25
CA GLU A 28 -18.65 -26.07 1.01
C GLU A 28 -17.43 -25.11 0.99
N GLY A 29 -16.44 -25.30 1.88
CA GLY A 29 -15.07 -24.79 1.65
C GLY A 29 -14.96 -23.29 1.35
N VAL A 30 -15.75 -22.46 2.01
CA VAL A 30 -15.67 -21.00 1.86
C VAL A 30 -14.34 -20.52 2.45
N GLU A 31 -13.52 -19.89 1.61
CA GLU A 31 -12.22 -19.37 2.02
C GLU A 31 -12.32 -17.88 2.37
N PRO A 32 -11.46 -17.37 3.30
CA PRO A 32 -11.31 -15.94 3.53
C PRO A 32 -10.80 -15.24 2.26
N VAL A 33 -11.03 -13.94 2.19
CA VAL A 33 -10.65 -13.10 1.04
C VAL A 33 -9.68 -12.03 1.47
N VAL A 34 -8.69 -11.78 0.61
CA VAL A 34 -7.85 -10.58 0.64
C VAL A 34 -8.17 -9.75 -0.59
N VAL A 35 -8.66 -8.54 -0.39
CA VAL A 35 -8.98 -7.61 -1.50
C VAL A 35 -7.72 -6.85 -1.90
N CYS A 36 -7.44 -6.82 -3.20
CA CYS A 36 -6.30 -6.12 -3.80
C CYS A 36 -6.80 -5.15 -4.88
N PRO A 37 -6.22 -3.94 -5.02
CA PRO A 37 -6.46 -3.11 -6.20
C PRO A 37 -5.95 -3.82 -7.47
N ASN A 38 -6.46 -3.46 -8.64
CA ASN A 38 -5.95 -3.97 -9.93
C ASN A 38 -5.85 -2.81 -10.94
N PRO A 39 -4.64 -2.48 -11.45
CA PRO A 39 -3.35 -3.20 -11.30
C PRO A 39 -2.76 -3.14 -9.89
N PHE A 40 -1.88 -4.08 -9.55
CA PHE A 40 -1.37 -4.25 -8.19
C PHE A 40 0.10 -4.65 -8.13
N TYR A 41 0.68 -4.51 -6.93
CA TYR A 41 2.00 -5.03 -6.63
C TYR A 41 1.88 -6.53 -6.27
N GLN A 42 2.60 -7.40 -6.99
CA GLN A 42 2.45 -8.86 -6.91
C GLN A 42 2.58 -9.46 -5.50
N ILE A 43 3.14 -8.72 -4.54
CA ILE A 43 3.26 -9.21 -3.17
C ILE A 43 1.90 -9.43 -2.49
N TYR A 44 0.87 -8.66 -2.89
CA TYR A 44 -0.46 -8.77 -2.29
C TYR A 44 -1.11 -10.11 -2.61
N GLU A 45 -1.02 -10.54 -3.87
CA GLU A 45 -1.51 -11.84 -4.32
C GLU A 45 -0.76 -12.99 -3.63
N GLY A 46 0.58 -12.94 -3.61
CA GLY A 46 1.39 -13.95 -2.93
C GLY A 46 1.12 -14.02 -1.43
N ALA A 47 0.91 -12.87 -0.78
CA ALA A 47 0.54 -12.81 0.63
C ALA A 47 -0.84 -13.42 0.90
N ALA A 48 -1.82 -13.19 0.02
CA ALA A 48 -3.14 -13.80 0.12
C ALA A 48 -3.06 -15.34 0.04
N TYR A 49 -2.49 -15.87 -1.01
CA TYR A 49 -2.38 -17.33 -1.19
C TYR A 49 -1.64 -18.02 -0.06
N LEU A 50 -0.49 -17.47 0.35
CA LEU A 50 0.34 -18.12 1.39
C LEU A 50 -0.20 -17.91 2.82
N SER A 51 -1.18 -17.02 3.01
CA SER A 51 -1.95 -16.93 4.26
C SER A 51 -3.21 -17.82 4.27
N GLY A 52 -3.51 -18.51 3.17
CA GLY A 52 -4.69 -19.36 3.04
C GLY A 52 -5.97 -18.60 2.72
N ALA A 53 -5.85 -17.50 1.99
CA ALA A 53 -6.98 -16.71 1.52
C ALA A 53 -7.02 -16.65 -0.02
N GLN A 54 -8.19 -16.37 -0.57
CA GLN A 54 -8.37 -16.05 -1.98
C GLN A 54 -8.09 -14.56 -2.22
N PRO A 55 -7.23 -14.17 -3.19
CA PRO A 55 -7.17 -12.78 -3.63
C PRO A 55 -8.42 -12.43 -4.44
N TRP A 56 -8.98 -11.25 -4.17
CA TRP A 56 -10.01 -10.62 -4.99
C TRP A 56 -9.46 -9.33 -5.57
N PHE A 57 -9.49 -9.18 -6.88
CA PHE A 57 -8.91 -8.04 -7.58
C PHE A 57 -10.00 -7.02 -7.91
N ALA A 58 -10.00 -5.89 -7.19
CA ALA A 58 -10.90 -4.78 -7.42
C ALA A 58 -10.37 -3.90 -8.57
N PRO A 59 -11.13 -3.71 -9.67
CA PRO A 59 -10.64 -3.00 -10.84
C PRO A 59 -10.49 -1.50 -10.56
N SER A 60 -9.44 -0.92 -11.12
CA SER A 60 -9.24 0.54 -11.17
C SER A 60 -9.74 1.09 -12.49
N ASP A 61 -10.31 2.30 -12.47
CA ASP A 61 -10.81 2.97 -13.67
C ASP A 61 -9.81 4.02 -14.17
N PRO A 62 -9.17 3.83 -15.34
CA PRO A 62 -8.25 4.80 -15.92
C PRO A 62 -8.88 6.18 -16.13
N LYS A 63 -10.19 6.25 -16.41
CA LYS A 63 -10.92 7.51 -16.62
C LYS A 63 -11.14 8.29 -15.32
N ARG A 64 -10.99 7.65 -14.18
CA ARG A 64 -11.10 8.21 -12.84
C ARG A 64 -9.73 8.30 -12.14
N ASN A 65 -8.67 8.54 -12.89
CA ASN A 65 -7.30 8.55 -12.38
C ASN A 65 -6.95 7.25 -11.63
N PHE A 66 -7.35 6.11 -12.18
CA PHE A 66 -7.13 4.79 -11.58
C PHE A 66 -7.69 4.62 -10.15
N ALA A 67 -8.70 5.42 -9.78
CA ALA A 67 -9.44 5.16 -8.56
C ALA A 67 -10.09 3.76 -8.62
N VAL A 68 -9.96 3.02 -7.53
CA VAL A 68 -10.55 1.68 -7.45
C VAL A 68 -12.07 1.78 -7.33
N ASP A 69 -12.79 0.96 -8.05
CA ASP A 69 -14.25 0.86 -7.94
C ASP A 69 -14.65 -0.08 -6.79
N TRP A 70 -14.50 0.40 -5.57
CA TRP A 70 -14.87 -0.36 -4.37
C TRP A 70 -16.35 -0.70 -4.31
N ALA A 71 -17.20 0.08 -4.95
CA ALA A 71 -18.64 -0.18 -5.02
C ALA A 71 -18.98 -1.39 -5.90
N SER A 72 -18.11 -1.75 -6.84
CA SER A 72 -18.28 -2.93 -7.69
C SER A 72 -17.95 -4.24 -6.97
N VAL A 73 -17.30 -4.21 -5.81
CA VAL A 73 -16.96 -5.40 -5.04
C VAL A 73 -18.23 -5.98 -4.42
N PRO A 74 -18.61 -7.25 -4.75
CA PRO A 74 -19.86 -7.84 -4.26
C PRO A 74 -19.90 -7.94 -2.73
N GLN A 75 -21.09 -7.76 -2.15
CA GLN A 75 -21.28 -7.90 -0.71
C GLN A 75 -20.79 -9.26 -0.16
N ALA A 76 -20.98 -10.35 -0.90
CA ALA A 76 -20.51 -11.67 -0.52
C ALA A 76 -18.97 -11.77 -0.43
N ILE A 77 -18.23 -10.91 -1.14
CA ILE A 77 -16.79 -10.78 -1.03
C ILE A 77 -16.44 -10.00 0.24
N TRP A 78 -17.09 -8.84 0.48
CA TRP A 78 -16.88 -8.07 1.70
C TRP A 78 -17.11 -8.89 2.98
N GLN A 79 -18.14 -9.74 3.01
CA GLN A 79 -18.45 -10.62 4.15
C GLN A 79 -17.35 -11.64 4.47
N ARG A 80 -16.48 -11.95 3.51
CA ARG A 80 -15.36 -12.87 3.67
C ARG A 80 -14.00 -12.16 3.74
N THR A 81 -13.99 -10.85 3.49
CA THR A 81 -12.75 -10.06 3.48
C THR A 81 -12.18 -9.95 4.89
N GLN A 82 -10.92 -10.30 5.05
CA GLN A 82 -10.19 -10.14 6.30
C GLN A 82 -9.08 -9.09 6.19
N LEU A 83 -8.54 -8.90 5.00
CA LEU A 83 -7.51 -7.94 4.70
C LEU A 83 -7.79 -7.24 3.37
N LEU A 84 -7.58 -5.94 3.33
CA LEU A 84 -7.60 -5.15 2.11
C LEU A 84 -6.27 -4.43 1.98
N PHE A 85 -5.59 -4.62 0.86
CA PHE A 85 -4.41 -3.83 0.51
C PHE A 85 -4.82 -2.58 -0.25
N THR A 86 -4.29 -1.43 0.15
CA THR A 86 -4.29 -0.21 -0.65
C THR A 86 -2.86 0.16 -1.00
N CYS A 87 -2.67 0.87 -2.10
CA CYS A 87 -1.38 1.46 -2.47
C CYS A 87 -1.62 2.91 -2.88
N SER A 88 -1.23 3.83 -2.01
CA SER A 88 -1.36 5.26 -2.29
C SER A 88 -0.10 6.00 -1.83
N PRO A 89 0.65 6.52 -2.80
CA PRO A 89 0.51 6.49 -4.27
C PRO A 89 0.59 5.09 -4.88
N GLY A 90 -0.20 4.86 -5.93
CA GLY A 90 -0.39 3.57 -6.56
C GLY A 90 0.85 3.03 -7.29
N ASN A 91 1.11 1.74 -7.16
CA ASN A 91 2.06 1.01 -8.00
C ASN A 91 1.27 0.04 -8.91
N PRO A 92 1.28 0.25 -10.24
CA PRO A 92 2.17 1.11 -11.02
C PRO A 92 1.58 2.48 -11.43
N THR A 93 0.34 2.81 -11.06
CA THR A 93 -0.43 3.90 -11.66
C THR A 93 0.00 5.31 -11.21
N GLY A 94 0.59 5.43 -10.03
CA GLY A 94 0.94 6.70 -9.40
C GLY A 94 -0.24 7.49 -8.85
N ALA A 95 -1.45 6.94 -8.89
CA ALA A 95 -2.65 7.60 -8.40
C ALA A 95 -2.63 7.80 -6.88
N VAL A 96 -3.11 8.93 -6.42
CA VAL A 96 -3.22 9.27 -4.99
C VAL A 96 -4.68 9.18 -4.56
N MET A 97 -4.94 8.43 -3.50
CA MET A 97 -6.27 8.22 -2.96
C MET A 97 -6.77 9.47 -2.21
N PRO A 98 -7.92 10.04 -2.54
CA PRO A 98 -8.48 11.20 -1.88
C PRO A 98 -9.16 10.84 -0.54
N LEU A 99 -9.47 11.86 0.28
CA LEU A 99 -10.03 11.68 1.62
C LEU A 99 -11.40 10.97 1.64
N ASP A 100 -12.24 11.23 0.64
CA ASP A 100 -13.56 10.60 0.51
C ASP A 100 -13.47 9.10 0.22
N GLU A 101 -12.47 8.68 -0.54
CA GLU A 101 -12.18 7.25 -0.77
C GLU A 101 -11.68 6.57 0.52
N TRP A 102 -10.79 7.24 1.27
CA TRP A 102 -10.39 6.77 2.61
C TRP A 102 -11.58 6.61 3.55
N LYS A 103 -12.49 7.60 3.57
CA LYS A 103 -13.71 7.55 4.37
C LYS A 103 -14.55 6.34 4.02
N MET A 104 -14.78 6.07 2.74
CA MET A 104 -15.53 4.91 2.27
C MET A 104 -14.89 3.59 2.74
N LEU A 105 -13.57 3.45 2.63
CA LEU A 105 -12.87 2.25 3.07
C LEU A 105 -12.94 2.05 4.58
N PHE A 106 -12.86 3.12 5.37
CA PHE A 106 -13.03 3.02 6.82
C PHE A 106 -14.45 2.60 7.20
N GLU A 107 -15.47 3.13 6.53
CA GLU A 107 -16.88 2.73 6.74
C GLU A 107 -17.10 1.25 6.39
N LEU A 108 -16.53 0.77 5.28
CA LEU A 108 -16.55 -0.65 4.92
C LEU A 108 -15.79 -1.51 5.93
N SER A 109 -14.63 -1.08 6.39
CA SER A 109 -13.88 -1.78 7.44
C SER A 109 -14.65 -1.85 8.76
N ASP A 110 -15.34 -0.79 9.16
CA ASP A 110 -16.19 -0.80 10.36
C ASP A 110 -17.38 -1.75 10.21
N GLN A 111 -17.95 -1.83 9.01
CA GLN A 111 -19.11 -2.67 8.73
C GLN A 111 -18.75 -4.17 8.66
N TYR A 112 -17.63 -4.51 8.03
CA TYR A 112 -17.27 -5.91 7.74
C TYR A 112 -16.11 -6.45 8.58
N GLY A 113 -15.40 -5.60 9.31
CA GLY A 113 -14.35 -5.98 10.26
C GLY A 113 -12.98 -6.30 9.66
N PHE A 114 -12.74 -6.01 8.38
CA PHE A 114 -11.44 -6.27 7.75
C PHE A 114 -10.38 -5.22 8.11
N VAL A 115 -9.13 -5.62 8.02
CA VAL A 115 -7.97 -4.75 8.21
C VAL A 115 -7.59 -4.07 6.89
N ILE A 116 -7.27 -2.79 6.93
CA ILE A 116 -6.70 -2.03 5.82
C ILE A 116 -5.18 -1.95 5.99
N ALA A 117 -4.44 -2.50 5.04
CA ALA A 117 -3.00 -2.36 4.91
C ALA A 117 -2.65 -1.31 3.85
N SER A 118 -2.22 -0.13 4.30
CA SER A 118 -1.85 1.00 3.45
C SER A 118 -0.38 0.94 3.08
N ASP A 119 -0.07 0.58 1.83
CA ASP A 119 1.29 0.63 1.29
C ASP A 119 1.59 2.05 0.80
N GLU A 120 2.42 2.77 1.57
CA GLU A 120 2.74 4.18 1.37
C GLU A 120 4.19 4.39 0.91
N CYS A 121 4.77 3.40 0.22
CA CYS A 121 6.17 3.44 -0.17
C CYS A 121 6.56 4.60 -1.08
N TYR A 122 5.61 5.18 -1.81
CA TYR A 122 5.84 6.26 -2.78
C TYR A 122 5.41 7.64 -2.30
N SER A 123 4.99 7.81 -1.06
CA SER A 123 4.45 9.04 -0.51
C SER A 123 5.35 10.28 -0.68
N GLU A 124 6.67 10.08 -0.76
CA GLU A 124 7.65 11.17 -0.88
C GLU A 124 8.05 11.52 -2.33
N ILE A 125 7.63 10.71 -3.31
CA ILE A 125 7.90 10.97 -4.73
C ILE A 125 6.59 11.40 -5.38
N TYR A 126 6.33 12.71 -5.45
CA TYR A 126 5.09 13.24 -6.01
C TYR A 126 5.34 14.47 -6.89
N PHE A 127 4.42 14.67 -7.84
CA PHE A 127 4.48 15.72 -8.87
C PHE A 127 3.42 16.80 -8.64
N ARG A 128 2.55 16.60 -7.68
CA ARG A 128 1.51 17.53 -7.22
C ARG A 128 2.10 18.62 -6.33
N ASP A 129 1.34 19.71 -6.11
CA ASP A 129 1.70 20.75 -5.13
C ASP A 129 1.54 20.24 -3.70
N GLU A 130 0.47 19.44 -3.44
CA GLU A 130 0.20 18.86 -2.14
C GLU A 130 0.80 17.45 -2.02
N ALA A 131 1.34 17.14 -0.85
CA ALA A 131 1.82 15.80 -0.53
C ALA A 131 0.67 14.77 -0.59
N PRO A 132 0.95 13.51 -0.98
CA PRO A 132 -0.03 12.44 -0.93
C PRO A 132 -0.58 12.21 0.47
N LEU A 133 -1.90 12.08 0.58
CA LEU A 133 -2.57 11.80 1.84
C LEU A 133 -2.35 10.33 2.24
N GLY A 134 -1.69 10.09 3.37
CA GLY A 134 -1.51 8.76 3.94
C GLY A 134 -2.73 8.31 4.78
N GLY A 135 -2.86 6.99 4.99
CA GLY A 135 -4.00 6.41 5.71
C GLY A 135 -4.12 6.87 7.17
N LEU A 136 -3.00 7.02 7.88
CA LEU A 136 -3.01 7.52 9.26
C LEU A 136 -3.45 9.00 9.34
N GLU A 137 -3.00 9.83 8.41
CA GLU A 137 -3.42 11.23 8.32
C GLU A 137 -4.91 11.33 7.94
N ALA A 138 -5.36 10.52 6.98
CA ALA A 138 -6.77 10.45 6.60
C ALA A 138 -7.65 10.01 7.79
N ALA A 139 -7.23 9.01 8.53
CA ALA A 139 -7.92 8.55 9.74
C ALA A 139 -8.01 9.68 10.78
N ALA A 140 -6.90 10.38 11.05
CA ALA A 140 -6.87 11.51 11.99
C ALA A 140 -7.80 12.65 11.54
N LYS A 141 -7.81 13.02 10.25
CA LYS A 141 -8.72 14.04 9.68
C LYS A 141 -10.20 13.66 9.82
N LEU A 142 -10.50 12.36 9.84
CA LEU A 142 -11.85 11.82 10.03
C LEU A 142 -12.18 11.52 11.51
N GLY A 143 -11.32 11.92 12.46
CA GLY A 143 -11.54 11.75 13.89
C GLY A 143 -11.25 10.33 14.43
N ARG A 144 -10.63 9.47 13.62
CA ARG A 144 -10.26 8.08 13.98
C ARG A 144 -8.87 8.04 14.60
N THR A 145 -8.75 8.45 15.84
CA THR A 145 -7.46 8.61 16.55
C THR A 145 -6.91 7.31 17.13
N ASP A 146 -7.69 6.25 17.19
CA ASP A 146 -7.29 4.90 17.61
C ASP A 146 -6.72 4.07 16.45
N PHE A 147 -6.87 4.54 15.20
CA PHE A 147 -6.44 3.87 13.97
C PHE A 147 -6.98 2.44 13.84
N LYS A 148 -8.13 2.15 14.41
CA LYS A 148 -8.74 0.82 14.41
C LYS A 148 -8.75 0.20 13.03
N ASN A 149 -8.28 -1.04 12.93
CA ASN A 149 -8.16 -1.83 11.70
C ASN A 149 -7.29 -1.21 10.61
N LEU A 150 -6.43 -0.24 10.91
CA LEU A 150 -5.55 0.39 9.93
C LEU A 150 -4.09 0.13 10.26
N ILE A 151 -3.33 -0.30 9.26
CA ILE A 151 -1.87 -0.43 9.30
C ILE A 151 -1.27 0.30 8.10
N ALA A 152 -0.45 1.30 8.35
CA ALA A 152 0.36 1.97 7.33
C ALA A 152 1.77 1.39 7.29
N LEU A 153 2.28 1.16 6.08
CA LEU A 153 3.60 0.59 5.83
C LEU A 153 4.40 1.52 4.91
N THR A 154 5.61 1.84 5.31
CA THR A 154 6.50 2.70 4.52
C THR A 154 7.94 2.18 4.54
N SER A 155 8.80 2.76 3.67
CA SER A 155 10.17 2.27 3.49
C SER A 155 11.11 3.37 3.04
N LEU A 156 12.37 3.30 3.49
CA LEU A 156 13.47 4.12 2.97
C LEU A 156 13.85 3.77 1.52
N SER A 157 13.36 2.65 1.00
CA SER A 157 13.71 2.18 -0.36
C SER A 157 13.46 3.23 -1.44
N LYS A 158 12.34 3.98 -1.32
CA LYS A 158 11.93 5.00 -2.29
C LYS A 158 12.12 6.42 -1.74
N ARG A 159 11.75 6.64 -0.48
CA ARG A 159 11.92 7.92 0.21
C ARG A 159 13.38 8.41 0.15
N SER A 160 14.32 7.52 0.42
CA SER A 160 15.75 7.85 0.53
C SER A 160 16.62 7.18 -0.54
N ASN A 161 16.01 6.55 -1.54
CA ASN A 161 16.69 5.87 -2.64
C ASN A 161 17.74 4.83 -2.18
N VAL A 162 17.49 4.14 -1.06
CA VAL A 162 18.38 3.12 -0.49
C VAL A 162 17.67 1.76 -0.34
N PRO A 163 17.22 1.15 -1.46
CA PRO A 163 16.44 -0.09 -1.40
C PRO A 163 17.24 -1.26 -0.80
N GLY A 164 18.57 -1.26 -0.94
CA GLY A 164 19.46 -2.27 -0.39
C GLY A 164 19.56 -2.25 1.14
N LEU A 165 19.24 -1.13 1.78
CA LEU A 165 19.30 -0.99 3.24
C LEU A 165 18.26 -1.87 3.95
N ARG A 166 17.23 -2.31 3.26
CA ARG A 166 16.14 -3.14 3.80
C ARG A 166 15.51 -2.53 5.07
N SER A 167 15.13 -1.26 5.01
CA SER A 167 14.56 -0.52 6.13
C SER A 167 13.20 0.06 5.80
N GLY A 168 12.29 -0.04 6.77
CA GLY A 168 10.96 0.53 6.78
C GLY A 168 10.37 0.48 8.17
N PHE A 169 9.15 0.94 8.29
CA PHE A 169 8.37 0.77 9.52
C PHE A 169 6.89 0.55 9.22
N VAL A 170 6.21 0.04 10.24
CA VAL A 170 4.77 -0.19 10.27
C VAL A 170 4.20 0.57 11.45
N ALA A 171 3.07 1.26 11.25
CA ALA A 171 2.36 2.02 12.28
C ALA A 171 0.84 1.89 12.10
N GLY A 172 0.07 2.07 13.17
CA GLY A 172 -1.40 2.01 13.11
C GLY A 172 -2.03 1.40 14.36
N ASP A 173 -3.05 0.58 14.17
CA ASP A 173 -3.80 -0.10 15.23
C ASP A 173 -2.88 -0.79 16.24
N ALA A 174 -2.97 -0.41 17.50
CA ALA A 174 -2.10 -0.91 18.56
C ALA A 174 -2.24 -2.43 18.81
N ALA A 175 -3.44 -2.98 18.64
CA ALA A 175 -3.69 -4.41 18.81
C ALA A 175 -3.04 -5.21 17.68
N LEU A 176 -3.14 -4.72 16.45
CA LEU A 176 -2.49 -5.32 15.28
C LEU A 176 -0.96 -5.21 15.38
N ILE A 177 -0.42 -4.07 15.79
CA ILE A 177 1.03 -3.88 16.00
C ILE A 177 1.54 -4.86 17.07
N LYS A 178 0.79 -5.05 18.17
CA LYS A 178 1.13 -6.03 19.22
C LYS A 178 1.16 -7.46 18.67
N ALA A 179 0.14 -7.86 17.93
CA ALA A 179 0.06 -9.19 17.32
C ALA A 179 1.18 -9.40 16.30
N PHE A 180 1.45 -8.40 15.47
CA PHE A 180 2.52 -8.46 14.48
C PHE A 180 3.91 -8.51 15.13
N THR A 181 4.12 -7.78 16.22
CA THR A 181 5.37 -7.87 16.99
C THR A 181 5.59 -9.28 17.53
N LEU A 182 4.55 -9.90 18.11
CA LEU A 182 4.63 -11.29 18.58
C LEU A 182 4.96 -12.26 17.43
N TYR A 183 4.26 -12.17 16.31
CA TYR A 183 4.52 -12.99 15.13
C TYR A 183 6.00 -12.91 14.70
N ARG A 184 6.56 -11.70 14.69
CA ARG A 184 7.96 -11.46 14.27
C ARG A 184 8.99 -12.10 15.20
N THR A 185 8.66 -12.40 16.46
CA THR A 185 9.55 -13.16 17.35
C THR A 185 9.76 -14.60 16.88
N TYR A 186 8.80 -15.15 16.14
CA TYR A 186 8.89 -16.48 15.52
C TYR A 186 9.43 -16.44 14.09
N HIS A 187 9.02 -15.45 13.32
CA HIS A 187 9.41 -15.27 11.93
C HIS A 187 10.89 -14.89 11.76
N GLY A 188 11.50 -14.24 12.76
CA GLY A 188 12.93 -13.94 12.79
C GLY A 188 13.37 -12.73 11.96
N SER A 189 12.47 -11.91 11.47
CA SER A 189 12.76 -10.70 10.69
C SER A 189 13.17 -9.54 11.59
N ALA A 190 14.44 -9.48 11.98
CA ALA A 190 14.98 -8.40 12.81
C ALA A 190 15.97 -7.54 12.03
N MET A 191 15.80 -6.21 12.11
CA MET A 191 16.76 -5.25 11.55
C MET A 191 17.98 -5.16 12.47
N SER A 192 19.19 -5.27 11.90
CA SER A 192 20.41 -5.16 12.68
C SER A 192 20.56 -3.78 13.33
N PRO A 193 21.22 -3.65 14.50
CA PRO A 193 21.44 -2.35 15.15
C PRO A 193 22.14 -1.31 14.27
N VAL A 194 23.07 -1.73 13.41
CA VAL A 194 23.76 -0.85 12.46
C VAL A 194 22.76 -0.24 11.47
N ILE A 195 21.87 -1.09 10.90
CA ILE A 195 20.83 -0.62 9.97
C ILE A 195 19.81 0.26 10.70
N GLN A 196 19.46 -0.05 11.96
CA GLN A 196 18.56 0.79 12.75
C GLN A 196 19.13 2.20 12.96
N SER A 197 20.42 2.32 13.29
CA SER A 197 21.09 3.62 13.45
C SER A 197 21.14 4.41 12.15
N ALA A 198 21.50 3.77 11.03
CA ALA A 198 21.50 4.40 9.72
C ALA A 198 20.08 4.82 9.30
N SER A 199 19.07 3.98 9.59
CA SER A 199 17.67 4.28 9.32
C SER A 199 17.17 5.47 10.11
N ALA A 200 17.49 5.55 11.41
CA ALA A 200 17.11 6.69 12.24
C ALA A 200 17.68 8.00 11.68
N ALA A 201 18.95 8.00 11.26
CA ALA A 201 19.57 9.16 10.64
C ALA A 201 18.85 9.56 9.33
N ALA A 202 18.52 8.59 8.47
CA ALA A 202 17.81 8.86 7.21
C ALA A 202 16.37 9.34 7.41
N TRP A 203 15.67 8.85 8.43
CA TRP A 203 14.30 9.32 8.76
C TRP A 203 14.28 10.74 9.33
N LEU A 204 15.37 11.21 9.95
CA LEU A 204 15.51 12.55 10.52
C LEU A 204 16.05 13.57 9.52
N ASP A 205 16.53 13.15 8.37
CA ASP A 205 17.10 14.02 7.33
C ASP A 205 16.08 14.24 6.20
N GLU A 206 15.43 15.41 6.21
CA GLU A 206 14.48 15.80 5.16
C GLU A 206 15.13 16.41 3.89
N PRO A 207 16.27 17.14 3.96
CA PRO A 207 16.89 17.74 2.78
C PRO A 207 17.13 16.74 1.64
N HIS A 208 17.63 15.53 1.92
CA HIS A 208 17.86 14.54 0.88
C HIS A 208 16.56 14.02 0.24
N VAL A 209 15.45 14.04 0.97
CA VAL A 209 14.13 13.61 0.45
C VAL A 209 13.62 14.63 -0.55
N ILE A 210 13.77 15.92 -0.23
CA ILE A 210 13.41 17.02 -1.14
C ILE A 210 14.27 16.93 -2.40
N ASP A 211 15.60 16.78 -2.27
CA ASP A 211 16.52 16.63 -3.41
C ASP A 211 16.14 15.41 -4.28
N ASN A 212 15.90 14.27 -3.67
CA ASN A 212 15.46 13.06 -4.38
C ASN A 212 14.16 13.30 -5.17
N ARG A 213 13.17 13.97 -4.58
CA ARG A 213 11.91 14.34 -5.24
C ARG A 213 12.13 15.26 -6.43
N GLU A 214 12.95 16.29 -6.29
CA GLU A 214 13.26 17.23 -7.39
C GLU A 214 13.98 16.53 -8.55
N GLN A 215 14.86 15.58 -8.26
CA GLN A 215 15.50 14.77 -9.30
C GLN A 215 14.46 13.91 -10.07
N TYR A 216 13.45 13.34 -9.39
CA TYR A 216 12.36 12.64 -10.06
C TYR A 216 11.50 13.58 -10.89
N ARG A 217 11.16 14.77 -10.38
CA ARG A 217 10.43 15.81 -11.12
C ARG A 217 11.14 16.17 -12.41
N ALA A 218 12.45 16.43 -12.34
CA ALA A 218 13.25 16.75 -13.52
C ALA A 218 13.28 15.59 -14.55
N LYS A 219 13.42 14.34 -14.10
CA LYS A 219 13.41 13.15 -14.98
C LYS A 219 12.07 13.00 -15.69
N PHE A 220 10.95 13.12 -14.96
CA PHE A 220 9.61 12.97 -15.53
C PHE A 220 9.27 14.11 -16.48
N ALA A 221 9.65 15.35 -16.16
CA ALA A 221 9.51 16.51 -17.05
C ALA A 221 10.25 16.33 -18.38
N ALA A 222 11.41 15.68 -18.35
CA ALA A 222 12.19 15.40 -19.56
C ALA A 222 11.65 14.21 -20.37
N VAL A 223 11.23 13.13 -19.72
CA VAL A 223 10.90 11.85 -20.40
C VAL A 223 9.43 11.79 -20.83
N THR A 224 8.50 12.30 -20.04
CA THR A 224 7.06 12.19 -20.34
C THR A 224 6.69 12.77 -21.72
N PRO A 225 7.15 13.97 -22.15
CA PRO A 225 6.86 14.49 -23.46
C PRO A 225 7.38 13.61 -24.60
N ILE A 226 8.56 13.01 -24.45
CA ILE A 226 9.16 12.12 -25.45
C ILE A 226 8.29 10.88 -25.65
N LEU A 227 7.83 10.25 -24.57
CA LEU A 227 6.98 9.08 -24.64
C LEU A 227 5.58 9.41 -25.18
N ALA A 228 5.06 10.59 -24.88
CA ALA A 228 3.75 11.05 -25.35
C ALA A 228 3.68 11.19 -26.90
N GLU A 229 4.81 11.26 -27.61
CA GLU A 229 4.85 11.24 -29.07
C GLU A 229 4.44 9.88 -29.68
N VAL A 230 4.59 8.79 -28.92
CA VAL A 230 4.42 7.41 -29.42
C VAL A 230 3.43 6.58 -28.59
N MET A 231 3.07 7.01 -27.41
CA MET A 231 2.17 6.32 -26.48
C MET A 231 1.18 7.30 -25.85
N ASN A 232 0.03 6.80 -25.41
CA ASN A 232 -0.85 7.56 -24.55
C ASN A 232 -0.34 7.47 -23.10
N VAL A 233 0.33 8.53 -22.65
CA VAL A 233 0.95 8.61 -21.31
C VAL A 233 0.79 10.03 -20.76
N ALA A 234 0.48 10.13 -19.47
CA ALA A 234 0.41 11.38 -18.74
C ALA A 234 1.33 11.36 -17.53
N LEU A 235 1.68 12.55 -17.02
CA LEU A 235 2.36 12.68 -15.75
C LEU A 235 1.43 12.16 -14.63
N PRO A 236 1.85 11.17 -13.82
CA PRO A 236 1.04 10.68 -12.71
C PRO A 236 1.04 11.68 -11.54
N ASP A 237 0.17 11.47 -10.54
CA ASP A 237 0.21 12.26 -9.29
C ASP A 237 1.53 12.06 -8.53
N ALA A 238 2.04 10.81 -8.51
CA ALA A 238 3.20 10.41 -7.71
C ALA A 238 3.82 9.10 -8.21
N GLY A 239 4.82 8.59 -7.47
CA GLY A 239 5.53 7.35 -7.81
C GLY A 239 6.70 7.57 -8.75
N PHE A 240 7.25 6.48 -9.27
CA PHE A 240 8.38 6.53 -10.22
C PHE A 240 8.15 5.68 -11.48
N TYR A 241 6.89 5.38 -11.80
CA TYR A 241 6.48 4.71 -13.03
C TYR A 241 5.71 5.66 -13.93
N LEU A 242 5.83 5.46 -15.24
CA LEU A 242 4.87 5.93 -16.22
C LEU A 242 4.02 4.73 -16.64
N TRP A 243 2.71 4.83 -16.46
CA TRP A 243 1.74 3.81 -16.86
C TRP A 243 1.14 4.23 -18.19
N ALA A 244 1.70 3.70 -19.28
CA ALA A 244 1.37 4.10 -20.63
C ALA A 244 0.45 3.07 -21.30
N GLU A 245 -0.51 3.56 -22.09
CA GLU A 245 -1.34 2.73 -22.96
C GLU A 245 -0.59 2.45 -24.27
N VAL A 246 -0.51 1.17 -24.62
CA VAL A 246 0.11 0.73 -25.88
C VAL A 246 -0.84 1.03 -27.03
N PRO A 247 -0.36 1.63 -28.15
CA PRO A 247 -1.18 1.88 -29.31
C PRO A 247 -1.82 0.59 -29.88
N GLU A 248 -3.09 0.66 -30.33
CA GLU A 248 -3.87 -0.49 -30.81
C GLU A 248 -3.21 -1.29 -31.96
N LYS A 249 -2.29 -0.68 -32.68
CA LYS A 249 -1.57 -1.32 -33.80
C LYS A 249 -0.41 -2.23 -33.38
N PHE A 250 -0.16 -2.37 -32.10
CA PHE A 250 0.81 -3.29 -31.50
C PHE A 250 0.12 -4.26 -30.56
#